data_df732548ba8994bdd1989e0607fa6932
#
_entry.id   df732548ba8994bdd1989e0607fa6932
#
_cell.length_a   1.000
_cell.length_b   1.000
_cell.length_c   1.000
_cell.angle_alpha   90.00
_cell.angle_beta   90.00
_cell.angle_gamma   90.00
#
_symmetry.space_group_name_H-M   'P 1'
#
loop_
_entity.id
_entity.type
_entity.pdbx_description
1 polymer ?
#
loop_
_entity_poly.entity_id
_entity_poly.type
_entity_poly.pdbx_seq_one_letter_code
_entity_poly.pdbx_strand_id
1 'polypeptide(L)'
;MGRLSTHVLDTVAGGPAEGVPWALYSIEGNVRSKLSAGRTNSDGRTDGALLEGAAVIVGTYELIFKVADYFKALGTQVSEPPFLNEIPLRFSIFDSAQNYHVPLLVSPYSYSTYRGS
;
A
#
# COMPACT_ATOMS: atom_id res chain seq x y z
N MET A 1 11.22 4.54 -18.58
CA MET A 1 11.68 4.19 -17.24
C MET A 1 10.48 3.87 -16.37
N GLY A 2 10.64 2.96 -15.43
CA GLY A 2 9.53 2.48 -14.64
C GLY A 2 9.19 3.36 -13.44
N ARG A 3 8.04 3.06 -12.82
CA ARG A 3 7.63 3.68 -11.57
C ARG A 3 6.73 2.72 -10.78
N LEU A 4 6.73 2.87 -9.47
CA LEU A 4 5.86 2.13 -8.57
C LEU A 4 4.90 3.12 -7.89
N SER A 5 3.61 2.82 -7.95
CA SER A 5 2.58 3.66 -7.32
C SER A 5 1.54 2.80 -6.62
N THR A 6 0.78 3.43 -5.73
CA THR A 6 -0.32 2.78 -5.01
C THR A 6 -1.53 3.72 -4.93
N HIS A 7 -2.67 3.15 -4.59
CA HIS A 7 -3.91 3.90 -4.41
C HIS A 7 -4.77 3.10 -3.43
N VAL A 8 -5.17 3.71 -2.33
CA VAL A 8 -5.98 3.04 -1.30
C VAL A 8 -7.43 3.50 -1.44
N LEU A 9 -8.32 2.54 -1.61
CA LEU A 9 -9.75 2.77 -1.77
C LEU A 9 -10.49 2.12 -0.61
N ASP A 10 -11.29 2.94 0.09
CA ASP A 10 -12.16 2.50 1.18
C ASP A 10 -13.47 2.04 0.58
N THR A 11 -13.72 0.73 0.60
CA THR A 11 -14.92 0.15 -0.02
C THR A 11 -16.17 0.30 0.85
N VAL A 12 -16.03 0.71 2.11
CA VAL A 12 -17.17 1.08 2.95
C VAL A 12 -17.68 2.46 2.55
N ALA A 13 -16.78 3.42 2.42
CA ALA A 13 -17.13 4.79 2.03
C ALA A 13 -17.37 4.93 0.53
N GLY A 14 -16.80 4.04 -0.27
CA GLY A 14 -16.91 4.10 -1.73
C GLY A 14 -16.00 5.16 -2.36
N GLY A 15 -14.85 5.42 -1.76
CA GLY A 15 -13.95 6.45 -2.25
C GLY A 15 -12.53 6.29 -1.73
N PRO A 16 -11.66 7.29 -2.00
CA PRO A 16 -10.27 7.21 -1.59
C PRO A 16 -10.12 7.26 -0.06
N ALA A 17 -9.11 6.57 0.45
CA ALA A 17 -8.81 6.53 1.87
C ALA A 17 -7.66 7.49 2.19
N GLU A 18 -7.96 8.59 2.85
CA GLU A 18 -6.98 9.59 3.26
C GLU A 18 -6.42 9.27 4.64
N GLY A 19 -5.10 9.44 4.80
CA GLY A 19 -4.45 9.30 6.10
C GLY A 19 -4.10 7.88 6.50
N VAL A 20 -4.10 6.93 5.57
CA VAL A 20 -3.69 5.56 5.86
C VAL A 20 -2.17 5.50 6.00
N PRO A 21 -1.65 5.08 7.16
CA PRO A 21 -0.20 4.90 7.31
C PRO A 21 0.27 3.75 6.43
N TRP A 22 1.37 3.97 5.71
CA TRP A 22 1.97 2.95 4.85
C TRP A 22 3.48 2.92 5.01
N ALA A 23 4.09 1.79 4.67
CA ALA A 23 5.53 1.65 4.60
C ALA A 23 5.90 0.71 3.46
N LEU A 24 6.97 1.05 2.74
CA LEU A 24 7.50 0.23 1.65
C LEU A 24 8.82 -0.38 2.07
N TYR A 25 8.96 -1.68 1.81
CA TYR A 25 10.17 -2.44 2.14
C TYR A 25 10.68 -3.18 0.91
N SER A 26 11.99 -3.36 0.83
CA SER A 26 12.59 -4.36 -0.07
C SER A 26 12.83 -5.64 0.73
N ILE A 27 12.71 -6.78 0.05
CA ILE A 27 12.84 -8.10 0.67
C ILE A 27 14.00 -8.84 0.01
N GLU A 28 14.99 -9.25 0.80
CA GLU A 28 16.08 -10.12 0.32
C GLU A 28 16.19 -11.30 1.27
N GLY A 29 15.76 -12.49 0.80
CA GLY A 29 15.68 -13.68 1.66
C GLY A 29 14.72 -13.41 2.81
N ASN A 30 15.25 -13.44 4.05
CA ASN A 30 14.47 -13.16 5.25
C ASN A 30 14.68 -11.73 5.77
N VAL A 31 15.41 -10.90 5.04
CA VAL A 31 15.73 -9.54 5.46
C VAL A 31 14.79 -8.54 4.80
N ARG A 32 14.18 -7.70 5.63
CA ARG A 32 13.26 -6.65 5.19
C ARG A 32 13.90 -5.30 5.49
N SER A 33 14.06 -4.48 4.47
CA SER A 33 14.68 -3.16 4.59
C SER A 33 13.68 -2.08 4.24
N LYS A 34 13.42 -1.15 5.16
CA LYS A 34 12.48 -0.06 4.93
C LYS A 34 13.06 0.94 3.94
N LEU A 35 12.32 1.22 2.87
CA LEU A 35 12.71 2.18 1.85
C LEU A 35 12.05 3.54 2.09
N SER A 36 10.77 3.55 2.46
CA SER A 36 10.02 4.78 2.71
C SER A 36 8.77 4.49 3.52
N ALA A 37 8.16 5.55 4.05
CA ALA A 37 6.93 5.45 4.81
C ALA A 37 6.23 6.81 4.79
N GLY A 38 4.92 6.81 5.04
CA GLY A 38 4.13 8.03 5.09
C GLY A 38 2.66 7.73 5.34
N ARG A 39 1.80 8.65 4.91
CA ARG A 39 0.35 8.51 4.96
C ARG A 39 -0.23 8.88 3.61
N THR A 40 -1.34 8.26 3.23
CA THR A 40 -2.02 8.59 1.98
C THR A 40 -2.59 10.01 2.05
N ASN A 41 -2.63 10.68 0.91
CA ASN A 41 -3.19 12.01 0.76
C ASN A 41 -4.72 11.94 0.53
N SER A 42 -5.34 13.08 0.22
CA SER A 42 -6.80 13.16 0.01
C SER A 42 -7.29 12.32 -1.16
N ASP A 43 -6.42 11.95 -2.08
CA ASP A 43 -6.75 11.08 -3.21
C ASP A 43 -6.53 9.59 -2.88
N GLY A 44 -6.07 9.27 -1.67
CA GLY A 44 -5.72 7.91 -1.30
C GLY A 44 -4.40 7.44 -1.91
N ARG A 45 -3.59 8.37 -2.37
CA ARG A 45 -2.30 8.10 -3.04
C ARG A 45 -1.15 8.62 -2.20
N THR A 46 0.08 8.31 -2.61
CA THR A 46 1.27 8.94 -2.03
C THR A 46 1.57 10.25 -2.79
N ASP A 47 2.30 11.16 -2.13
CA ASP A 47 2.68 12.45 -2.74
C ASP A 47 3.85 12.27 -3.69
N GLY A 48 3.66 11.55 -4.74
CA GLY A 48 4.69 11.17 -5.69
C GLY A 48 4.79 9.66 -5.79
N ALA A 49 5.59 9.18 -6.73
CA ALA A 49 5.78 7.75 -6.91
C ALA A 49 6.53 7.16 -5.72
N LEU A 50 6.21 5.92 -5.36
CA LEU A 50 6.95 5.18 -4.33
C LEU A 50 8.37 4.90 -4.77
N LEU A 51 8.54 4.50 -6.03
CA LEU A 51 9.84 4.32 -6.70
C LEU A 51 9.72 4.89 -8.10
N GLU A 52 10.80 5.48 -8.61
CA GLU A 52 10.79 6.09 -9.93
C GLU A 52 12.18 6.03 -10.54
N GLY A 53 12.24 5.81 -11.86
CA GLY A 53 13.48 5.83 -12.60
C GLY A 53 14.48 4.79 -12.13
N ALA A 54 15.71 5.21 -11.82
CA ALA A 54 16.78 4.31 -11.41
C ALA A 54 16.51 3.60 -10.08
N ALA A 55 15.56 4.09 -9.28
CA ALA A 55 15.17 3.44 -8.02
C ALA A 55 14.29 2.21 -8.25
N VAL A 56 13.73 2.03 -9.45
CA VAL A 56 12.93 0.84 -9.78
C VAL A 56 13.89 -0.28 -10.11
N ILE A 57 14.08 -1.18 -9.16
CA ILE A 57 15.04 -2.27 -9.25
C ILE A 57 14.28 -3.60 -9.18
N VAL A 58 14.65 -4.54 -10.05
CA VAL A 58 14.09 -5.89 -10.06
C VAL A 58 14.29 -6.53 -8.69
N GLY A 59 13.23 -7.09 -8.12
CA GLY A 59 13.28 -7.73 -6.82
C GLY A 59 11.91 -7.84 -6.18
N THR A 60 11.88 -8.31 -4.95
CA THR A 60 10.67 -8.48 -4.15
C THR A 60 10.51 -7.33 -3.18
N TYR A 61 9.27 -6.86 -3.04
CA TYR A 61 8.92 -5.73 -2.21
C TYR A 61 7.69 -6.04 -1.37
N GLU A 62 7.49 -5.26 -0.33
CA GLU A 62 6.29 -5.38 0.50
C GLU A 62 5.80 -3.99 0.89
N LEU A 63 4.51 -3.72 0.59
CA LEU A 63 3.81 -2.55 1.11
C LEU A 63 2.99 -2.99 2.31
N ILE A 64 3.12 -2.28 3.42
CA ILE A 64 2.32 -2.54 4.63
C ILE A 64 1.45 -1.33 4.89
N PHE A 65 0.14 -1.57 5.06
CA PHE A 65 -0.85 -0.53 5.35
C PHE A 65 -1.48 -0.78 6.71
N LYS A 66 -1.52 0.24 7.56
CA LYS A 66 -2.15 0.16 8.89
C LYS A 66 -3.60 0.58 8.80
N VAL A 67 -4.45 -0.30 8.30
CA VAL A 67 -5.84 0.02 7.99
C VAL A 67 -6.73 0.15 9.23
N ALA A 68 -6.42 -0.57 10.32
CA ALA A 68 -7.21 -0.44 11.55
C ALA A 68 -7.12 0.97 12.11
N ASP A 69 -5.94 1.58 12.07
CA ASP A 69 -5.75 2.96 12.54
C ASP A 69 -6.62 3.92 11.72
N TYR A 70 -6.68 3.71 10.41
CA TYR A 70 -7.52 4.52 9.52
C TYR A 70 -9.00 4.39 9.87
N PHE A 71 -9.52 3.17 9.99
CA PHE A 71 -10.95 2.96 10.27
C PHE A 71 -11.34 3.44 11.65
N LYS A 72 -10.48 3.26 12.65
CA LYS A 72 -10.72 3.78 14.00
C LYS A 72 -10.80 5.30 14.02
N ALA A 73 -9.91 5.97 13.29
CA ALA A 73 -9.89 7.43 13.21
C ALA A 73 -11.15 7.99 12.57
N LEU A 74 -11.77 7.25 11.64
CA LEU A 74 -13.03 7.64 11.00
C LEU A 74 -14.26 7.35 11.86
N GLY A 75 -14.10 6.59 12.96
CA GLY A 75 -15.21 6.13 13.75
C GLY A 75 -15.96 4.96 13.14
N THR A 76 -15.39 4.29 12.13
CA THR A 76 -15.96 3.07 11.57
C THR A 76 -15.93 1.97 12.63
N GLN A 77 -17.06 1.27 12.80
CA GLN A 77 -17.13 0.20 13.80
C GLN A 77 -16.28 -0.99 13.35
N VAL A 78 -15.37 -1.39 14.21
CA VAL A 78 -14.49 -2.55 14.00
C VAL A 78 -14.51 -3.43 15.22
N SER A 79 -14.14 -4.70 15.03
CA SER A 79 -13.99 -5.64 16.17
C SER A 79 -12.79 -5.25 17.02
N GLU A 80 -12.73 -5.79 18.25
CA GLU A 80 -11.62 -5.55 19.17
C GLU A 80 -11.05 -6.88 19.63
N PRO A 81 -9.81 -7.26 19.22
CA PRO A 81 -8.95 -6.54 18.28
C PRO A 81 -9.53 -6.54 16.86
N PRO A 82 -9.10 -5.60 16.00
CA PRO A 82 -9.58 -5.55 14.61
C PRO A 82 -9.24 -6.82 13.84
N PHE A 83 -10.16 -7.28 13.01
CA PHE A 83 -9.93 -8.46 12.18
C PHE A 83 -8.75 -8.22 11.22
N LEU A 84 -8.75 -7.09 10.51
CA LEU A 84 -7.63 -6.64 9.70
C LEU A 84 -6.95 -5.48 10.39
N ASN A 85 -5.71 -5.66 10.83
CA ASN A 85 -4.93 -4.61 11.47
C ASN A 85 -3.94 -4.03 10.47
N GLU A 86 -2.91 -4.79 10.12
CA GLU A 86 -1.95 -4.41 9.08
C GLU A 86 -2.12 -5.31 7.87
N ILE A 87 -2.08 -4.73 6.70
CA ILE A 87 -2.20 -5.49 5.45
C ILE A 87 -0.88 -5.44 4.71
N PRO A 88 -0.16 -6.57 4.60
CA PRO A 88 1.05 -6.64 3.80
C PRO A 88 0.70 -7.06 2.36
N LEU A 89 1.18 -6.30 1.39
CA LEU A 89 1.09 -6.67 -0.01
C LEU A 89 2.50 -6.97 -0.49
N ARG A 90 2.82 -8.25 -0.66
CA ARG A 90 4.12 -8.67 -1.17
C ARG A 90 4.02 -8.90 -2.67
N PHE A 91 4.91 -8.28 -3.43
CA PHE A 91 4.89 -8.34 -4.88
C PHE A 91 6.32 -8.27 -5.41
N SER A 92 6.48 -8.55 -6.69
CA SER A 92 7.79 -8.49 -7.33
C SER A 92 7.77 -7.55 -8.52
N ILE A 93 8.85 -6.77 -8.66
CA ILE A 93 9.15 -6.02 -9.87
C ILE A 93 10.04 -6.92 -10.71
N PHE A 94 9.58 -7.29 -11.90
CA PHE A 94 10.29 -8.22 -12.78
C PHE A 94 10.92 -7.53 -13.99
N ASP A 95 10.57 -6.26 -14.24
CA ASP A 95 11.12 -5.47 -15.34
C ASP A 95 11.18 -4.01 -14.90
N SER A 96 12.39 -3.49 -14.73
CA SER A 96 12.60 -2.12 -14.22
C SER A 96 12.12 -1.03 -15.18
N ALA A 97 11.81 -1.37 -16.43
CA ALA A 97 11.31 -0.41 -17.42
C ALA A 97 9.78 -0.25 -17.37
N GLN A 98 9.07 -1.13 -16.69
CA GLN A 98 7.61 -1.09 -16.63
C GLN A 98 7.10 -0.28 -15.44
N ASN A 99 5.86 0.19 -15.57
CA ASN A 99 5.13 0.80 -14.46
C ASN A 99 4.38 -0.27 -13.68
N TYR A 100 4.39 -0.15 -12.35
CA TYR A 100 3.67 -1.05 -11.46
C TYR A 100 2.75 -0.22 -10.59
N HIS A 101 1.47 -0.48 -10.69
CA HIS A 101 0.47 0.12 -9.81
C HIS A 101 -0.10 -0.99 -8.92
N VAL A 102 0.05 -0.83 -7.61
CA VAL A 102 -0.33 -1.84 -6.62
C VAL A 102 -1.38 -1.20 -5.71
N PRO A 103 -2.67 -1.24 -6.09
CA PRO A 103 -3.72 -0.62 -5.30
C PRO A 103 -4.17 -1.52 -4.16
N LEU A 104 -4.81 -0.92 -3.16
CA LEU A 104 -5.46 -1.63 -2.07
C LEU A 104 -6.93 -1.21 -2.01
N LEU A 105 -7.83 -2.19 -2.16
CA LEU A 105 -9.26 -2.00 -1.94
C LEU A 105 -9.57 -2.66 -0.60
N VAL A 106 -10.08 -1.90 0.38
CA VAL A 106 -10.11 -2.37 1.76
C VAL A 106 -11.40 -2.01 2.46
N SER A 107 -11.85 -2.95 3.31
CA SER A 107 -12.88 -2.76 4.33
C SER A 107 -12.33 -3.31 5.65
N PRO A 108 -13.04 -3.15 6.77
CA PRO A 108 -12.56 -3.73 8.04
C PRO A 108 -12.40 -5.26 8.01
N TYR A 109 -13.04 -5.97 7.08
CA TYR A 109 -13.07 -7.44 7.07
C TYR A 109 -12.59 -8.07 5.76
N SER A 110 -12.20 -7.27 4.76
CA SER A 110 -11.72 -7.82 3.49
C SER A 110 -10.82 -6.84 2.76
N TYR A 111 -9.98 -7.37 1.89
CA TYR A 111 -9.19 -6.52 0.99
C TYR A 111 -8.86 -7.27 -0.29
N SER A 112 -8.53 -6.51 -1.31
CA SER A 112 -8.02 -7.06 -2.56
C SER A 112 -6.96 -6.14 -3.16
N THR A 113 -6.18 -6.69 -4.03
CA THR A 113 -5.15 -5.97 -4.78
C THR A 113 -5.05 -6.56 -6.18
N TYR A 114 -4.41 -5.82 -7.08
CA TYR A 114 -4.11 -6.32 -8.42
C TYR A 114 -2.88 -5.57 -8.96
N ARG A 115 -2.33 -6.04 -10.06
CA ARG A 115 -1.25 -5.33 -10.73
C ARG A 115 -1.82 -4.46 -11.83
N GLY A 116 -1.74 -3.15 -11.65
CA GLY A 116 -2.02 -2.19 -12.70
C GLY A 116 -0.75 -1.76 -13.41
N SER A 117 -0.88 -0.96 -14.41
CA SER A 117 0.27 -0.46 -15.18
C SER A 117 0.40 1.05 -15.12
#